data_3f05913da4b7c27af1db685c353bfe8b
#
_entry.id   3f05913da4b7c27af1db685c353bfe8b
#
_cell.length_a   1.000
_cell.length_b   1.000
_cell.length_c   1.000
_cell.angle_alpha   90.00
_cell.angle_beta   90.00
_cell.angle_gamma   90.00
#
_symmetry.space_group_name_H-M   'P 1'
#
loop_
_entity.id
_entity.type
_entity.pdbx_description
1 polymer ?
#
loop_
_entity_poly.entity_id
_entity_poly.type
_entity_poly.pdbx_seq_one_letter_code
_entity_poly.pdbx_strand_id
1 'polypeptide(L)'
;MKYWVRMNKEELQIALLLMKETELTGVLKVDPDFEPEKSKIDEMIRKKFLKQEDSKVSWNPFVKMIVWSVTHAQSVLKINIPNKALRHIYFYDEIMILLSKDHEEDIYTFYFVPVLPEAIGGLANTLEELKEIIPEKGKAEAKKIPILSEKEKELELTEIISEINDIDVVAEHFEPIVVNSDIFGKHDVQNVVVKMQEIFWWVERKDENVFFYPVEFYELMEFTAKKIVRMHGASIAFKRKGMNV
;
A
#
# COMPACT_ATOMS: atom_id res chain seq x y z
N MET A 1 -6.59 -0.33 -24.94
CA MET A 1 -5.22 -0.61 -24.42
C MET A 1 -5.38 -1.26 -23.06
N LYS A 2 -4.70 -2.36 -22.72
CA LYS A 2 -4.79 -2.92 -21.36
C LYS A 2 -3.87 -2.12 -20.46
N TYR A 3 -4.43 -1.47 -19.46
CA TYR A 3 -3.68 -0.69 -18.45
C TYR A 3 -3.34 -1.50 -17.19
N TRP A 4 -3.25 -2.84 -17.33
CA TRP A 4 -2.95 -3.72 -16.22
C TRP A 4 -2.02 -4.87 -16.61
N VAL A 5 -1.30 -5.37 -15.61
CA VAL A 5 -0.43 -6.55 -15.68
C VAL A 5 -0.82 -7.50 -14.55
N ARG A 6 -0.98 -8.79 -14.86
CA ARG A 6 -1.32 -9.82 -13.89
C ARG A 6 -0.21 -10.87 -13.85
N MET A 7 0.39 -11.05 -12.67
CA MET A 7 1.48 -11.98 -12.43
C MET A 7 1.13 -12.91 -11.27
N ASN A 8 1.53 -14.18 -11.37
CA ASN A 8 1.55 -15.04 -10.19
C ASN A 8 2.82 -14.75 -9.36
N LYS A 9 2.93 -15.38 -8.18
CA LYS A 9 4.05 -15.20 -7.26
C LYS A 9 5.41 -15.43 -7.92
N GLU A 10 5.53 -16.53 -8.66
CA GLU A 10 6.79 -16.92 -9.31
C GLU A 10 7.20 -15.94 -10.41
N GLU A 11 6.27 -15.51 -11.26
CA GLU A 11 6.49 -14.48 -12.27
C GLU A 11 6.92 -13.15 -11.66
N LEU A 12 6.33 -12.79 -10.52
CA LEU A 12 6.73 -11.58 -9.81
C LEU A 12 8.13 -11.70 -9.19
N GLN A 13 8.48 -12.87 -8.62
CA GLN A 13 9.85 -13.13 -8.15
C GLN A 13 10.87 -13.02 -9.29
N ILE A 14 10.58 -13.63 -10.45
CA ILE A 14 11.43 -13.50 -11.64
C ILE A 14 11.55 -12.02 -12.05
N ALA A 15 10.44 -11.31 -12.05
CA ALA A 15 10.42 -9.89 -12.41
C ALA A 15 11.31 -9.06 -11.48
N LEU A 16 11.24 -9.28 -10.16
CA LEU A 16 12.10 -8.60 -9.19
C LEU A 16 13.57 -8.93 -9.40
N LEU A 17 13.92 -10.22 -9.57
CA LEU A 17 15.31 -10.63 -9.84
C LEU A 17 15.89 -9.98 -11.10
N LEU A 18 15.11 -9.92 -12.18
CA LEU A 18 15.55 -9.27 -13.43
C LEU A 18 15.74 -7.75 -13.26
N MET A 19 15.11 -7.14 -12.26
CA MET A 19 15.30 -5.74 -11.87
C MET A 19 16.41 -5.57 -10.83
N LYS A 20 17.00 -6.67 -10.33
CA LYS A 20 17.97 -6.71 -9.22
C LYS A 20 17.39 -6.25 -7.90
N GLU A 21 16.10 -6.45 -7.72
CA GLU A 21 15.38 -6.17 -6.50
C GLU A 21 15.22 -7.45 -5.67
N THR A 22 15.26 -7.33 -4.36
CA THR A 22 15.11 -8.45 -3.43
C THR A 22 13.72 -8.53 -2.81
N GLU A 23 12.94 -7.45 -2.93
CA GLU A 23 11.60 -7.41 -2.39
C GLU A 23 10.68 -6.39 -3.08
N LEU A 24 9.39 -6.62 -2.99
CA LEU A 24 8.35 -5.62 -3.17
C LEU A 24 7.78 -5.33 -1.79
N THR A 25 8.08 -4.15 -1.27
CA THR A 25 7.85 -3.74 0.13
C THR A 25 6.45 -4.07 0.64
N GLY A 26 6.39 -4.89 1.69
CA GLY A 26 5.15 -5.30 2.35
C GLY A 26 4.27 -6.25 1.54
N VAL A 27 4.76 -6.80 0.44
CA VAL A 27 3.99 -7.70 -0.45
C VAL A 27 4.69 -9.03 -0.68
N LEU A 28 5.95 -8.99 -1.10
CA LEU A 28 6.71 -10.18 -1.47
C LEU A 28 8.20 -9.95 -1.25
N LYS A 29 8.86 -10.90 -0.59
CA LYS A 29 10.32 -11.03 -0.60
C LYS A 29 10.70 -12.14 -1.58
N VAL A 30 11.76 -11.91 -2.35
CA VAL A 30 12.34 -12.94 -3.20
C VAL A 30 13.05 -13.93 -2.29
N ASP A 31 12.78 -15.21 -2.48
CA ASP A 31 13.51 -16.26 -1.78
C ASP A 31 14.98 -16.21 -2.24
N PRO A 32 15.97 -16.14 -1.32
CA PRO A 32 17.39 -16.13 -1.69
C PRO A 32 17.81 -17.34 -2.52
N ASP A 33 17.14 -18.48 -2.33
CA ASP A 33 17.43 -19.73 -3.04
C ASP A 33 16.54 -19.94 -4.28
N PHE A 34 15.76 -18.92 -4.67
CA PHE A 34 14.87 -18.99 -5.82
C PHE A 34 15.66 -18.93 -7.13
N GLU A 35 15.62 -20.01 -7.88
CA GLU A 35 16.20 -20.09 -9.23
C GLU A 35 15.06 -20.12 -10.27
N PRO A 36 15.03 -19.16 -11.21
CA PRO A 36 14.01 -19.14 -12.26
C PRO A 36 14.10 -20.34 -13.19
N GLU A 37 13.04 -21.11 -13.32
CA GLU A 37 12.96 -22.15 -14.33
C GLU A 37 12.85 -21.55 -15.74
N LYS A 38 13.54 -22.15 -16.70
CA LYS A 38 13.47 -21.73 -18.11
C LYS A 38 12.04 -21.75 -18.64
N SER A 39 11.26 -22.76 -18.26
CA SER A 39 9.83 -22.91 -18.61
C SER A 39 9.00 -21.68 -18.24
N LYS A 40 9.29 -21.06 -17.10
CA LYS A 40 8.60 -19.85 -16.61
C LYS A 40 9.01 -18.60 -17.37
N ILE A 41 10.29 -18.48 -17.71
CA ILE A 41 10.77 -17.40 -18.58
C ILE A 41 10.08 -17.50 -19.96
N ASP A 42 9.97 -18.71 -20.52
CA ASP A 42 9.28 -18.95 -21.79
C ASP A 42 7.78 -18.62 -21.67
N GLU A 43 7.14 -18.88 -20.52
CA GLU A 43 5.76 -18.46 -20.24
C GLU A 43 5.62 -16.94 -20.18
N MET A 44 6.53 -16.24 -19.51
CA MET A 44 6.53 -14.76 -19.46
C MET A 44 6.74 -14.14 -20.86
N ILE A 45 7.51 -14.78 -21.73
CA ILE A 45 7.62 -14.37 -23.14
C ILE A 45 6.31 -14.57 -23.88
N ARG A 46 5.62 -15.73 -23.71
CA ARG A 46 4.30 -15.97 -24.30
C ARG A 46 3.24 -14.98 -23.81
N LYS A 47 3.29 -14.60 -22.54
CA LYS A 47 2.41 -13.56 -21.94
C LYS A 47 2.80 -12.14 -22.38
N LYS A 48 3.90 -11.98 -23.12
CA LYS A 48 4.45 -10.69 -23.56
C LYS A 48 4.90 -9.78 -22.41
N PHE A 49 5.31 -10.35 -21.29
CA PHE A 49 5.99 -9.61 -20.23
C PHE A 49 7.44 -9.38 -20.60
N LEU A 50 8.03 -10.36 -21.25
CA LEU A 50 9.37 -10.30 -21.82
C LEU A 50 9.29 -10.45 -23.35
N LYS A 51 10.35 -10.01 -24.03
CA LYS A 51 10.58 -10.19 -25.46
C LYS A 51 11.87 -10.94 -25.64
N GLN A 52 11.90 -11.85 -26.59
CA GLN A 52 13.10 -12.51 -27.02
C GLN A 52 13.45 -12.04 -28.43
N GLU A 53 14.65 -11.49 -28.58
CA GLU A 53 15.22 -11.10 -29.86
C GLU A 53 16.59 -11.78 -29.97
N ASP A 54 16.69 -12.71 -30.91
CA ASP A 54 17.84 -13.62 -31.05
C ASP A 54 18.08 -14.42 -29.76
N SER A 55 19.23 -14.24 -29.12
CA SER A 55 19.59 -14.89 -27.84
C SER A 55 19.40 -14.00 -26.62
N LYS A 56 18.86 -12.79 -26.80
CA LYS A 56 18.67 -11.83 -25.71
C LYS A 56 17.21 -11.73 -25.29
N VAL A 57 17.00 -11.76 -23.98
CA VAL A 57 15.69 -11.50 -23.39
C VAL A 57 15.67 -10.05 -22.92
N SER A 58 14.63 -9.34 -23.29
CA SER A 58 14.40 -7.94 -22.93
C SER A 58 12.99 -7.74 -22.36
N TRP A 59 12.79 -6.66 -21.65
CA TRP A 59 11.50 -6.33 -21.09
C TRP A 59 10.52 -5.78 -22.12
N ASN A 60 9.24 -6.12 -21.96
CA ASN A 60 8.18 -5.27 -22.50
C ASN A 60 8.25 -3.91 -21.78
N PRO A 61 8.32 -2.78 -22.50
CA PRO A 61 8.49 -1.46 -21.87
C PRO A 61 7.41 -1.10 -20.86
N PHE A 62 6.16 -1.48 -21.12
CA PHE A 62 5.04 -1.21 -20.22
C PHE A 62 5.14 -2.03 -18.93
N VAL A 63 5.47 -3.32 -19.04
CA VAL A 63 5.66 -4.19 -17.86
C VAL A 63 6.87 -3.72 -17.04
N LYS A 64 7.96 -3.35 -17.72
CA LYS A 64 9.15 -2.77 -17.08
C LYS A 64 8.80 -1.52 -16.28
N MET A 65 8.06 -0.59 -16.88
CA MET A 65 7.62 0.63 -16.21
C MET A 65 6.82 0.33 -14.95
N ILE A 66 5.87 -0.61 -15.01
CA ILE A 66 5.05 -0.99 -13.84
C ILE A 66 5.93 -1.56 -12.73
N VAL A 67 6.75 -2.59 -13.02
CA VAL A 67 7.60 -3.22 -12.00
C VAL A 67 8.57 -2.20 -11.42
N TRP A 68 9.21 -1.38 -12.26
CA TRP A 68 10.09 -0.30 -11.83
C TRP A 68 9.39 0.70 -10.91
N SER A 69 8.19 1.15 -11.28
CA SER A 69 7.44 2.14 -10.48
C SER A 69 7.05 1.61 -9.11
N VAL A 70 6.73 0.32 -8.98
CA VAL A 70 6.36 -0.24 -7.67
C VAL A 70 7.57 -0.54 -6.78
N THR A 71 8.71 -0.92 -7.38
CA THR A 71 9.94 -1.20 -6.61
C THR A 71 10.67 0.08 -6.19
N HIS A 72 10.52 1.17 -6.94
CA HIS A 72 11.15 2.47 -6.66
C HIS A 72 10.15 3.52 -6.19
N ALA A 73 8.97 3.10 -5.71
CA ALA A 73 7.95 4.02 -5.24
C ALA A 73 8.47 4.90 -4.09
N GLN A 74 8.21 6.19 -4.19
CA GLN A 74 8.56 7.18 -3.17
C GLN A 74 7.61 7.12 -1.98
N SER A 75 6.39 6.62 -2.20
CA SER A 75 5.42 6.37 -1.14
C SER A 75 4.43 5.28 -1.53
N VAL A 76 3.89 4.60 -0.53
CA VAL A 76 2.93 3.52 -0.70
C VAL A 76 1.77 3.71 0.27
N LEU A 77 0.56 3.72 -0.26
CA LEU A 77 -0.66 3.64 0.53
C LEU A 77 -1.10 2.17 0.57
N LYS A 78 -1.07 1.55 1.75
CA LYS A 78 -1.46 0.17 1.96
C LYS A 78 -2.86 0.12 2.57
N ILE A 79 -3.74 -0.68 1.98
CA ILE A 79 -5.08 -0.94 2.48
C ILE A 79 -5.21 -2.46 2.62
N ASN A 80 -5.21 -2.92 3.85
CA ASN A 80 -5.39 -4.32 4.19
C ASN A 80 -6.76 -4.48 4.84
N ILE A 81 -7.66 -5.17 4.15
CA ILE A 81 -8.96 -5.53 4.70
C ILE A 81 -8.89 -6.99 5.11
N PRO A 82 -9.11 -7.33 6.40
CA PRO A 82 -9.06 -8.70 6.89
C PRO A 82 -9.90 -9.64 6.01
N ASN A 83 -9.33 -10.80 5.67
CA ASN A 83 -9.96 -11.84 4.83
C ASN A 83 -10.38 -11.38 3.42
N LYS A 84 -9.89 -10.23 2.95
CA LYS A 84 -10.14 -9.71 1.61
C LYS A 84 -8.83 -9.41 0.90
N ALA A 85 -8.92 -9.08 -0.38
CA ALA A 85 -7.76 -8.79 -1.19
C ALA A 85 -6.95 -7.59 -0.65
N LEU A 86 -5.64 -7.75 -0.57
CA LEU A 86 -4.72 -6.65 -0.27
C LEU A 86 -4.76 -5.63 -1.41
N ARG A 87 -4.80 -4.35 -1.05
CA ARG A 87 -4.78 -3.23 -1.99
C ARG A 87 -3.69 -2.24 -1.61
N HIS A 88 -2.76 -1.98 -2.53
CA HIS A 88 -1.71 -0.98 -2.33
C HIS A 88 -1.72 0.01 -3.48
N ILE A 89 -1.51 1.30 -3.20
CA ILE A 89 -1.28 2.31 -4.23
C ILE A 89 0.16 2.80 -4.09
N TYR A 90 0.94 2.58 -5.13
CA TYR A 90 2.32 3.02 -5.25
C TYR A 90 2.40 4.35 -5.99
N PHE A 91 3.17 5.28 -5.46
CA PHE A 91 3.40 6.59 -6.05
C PHE A 91 4.88 6.72 -6.43
N TYR A 92 5.13 6.83 -7.73
CA TYR A 92 6.44 7.04 -8.30
C TYR A 92 6.38 8.20 -9.29
N ASP A 93 6.98 9.35 -8.96
CA ASP A 93 6.85 10.59 -9.70
C ASP A 93 5.37 10.95 -9.96
N GLU A 94 4.97 11.00 -11.23
CA GLU A 94 3.59 11.24 -11.66
C GLU A 94 2.79 9.94 -11.85
N ILE A 95 3.44 8.78 -11.65
CA ILE A 95 2.87 7.46 -11.90
C ILE A 95 2.20 6.95 -10.63
N MET A 96 0.99 6.45 -10.78
CA MET A 96 0.28 5.71 -9.75
C MET A 96 0.01 4.30 -10.24
N ILE A 97 0.36 3.30 -9.41
CA ILE A 97 0.08 1.89 -9.66
C ILE A 97 -0.77 1.36 -8.51
N LEU A 98 -1.97 0.90 -8.82
CA LEU A 98 -2.79 0.15 -7.87
C LEU A 98 -2.43 -1.33 -7.99
N LEU A 99 -1.91 -1.92 -6.92
CA LEU A 99 -1.74 -3.35 -6.77
C LEU A 99 -2.94 -3.94 -6.05
N SER A 100 -3.46 -5.02 -6.60
CA SER A 100 -4.41 -5.92 -5.96
C SER A 100 -3.79 -7.31 -5.87
N LYS A 101 -3.71 -7.87 -4.66
CA LYS A 101 -3.33 -9.26 -4.45
C LYS A 101 -4.57 -10.08 -4.10
N ASP A 102 -4.80 -11.16 -4.87
CA ASP A 102 -5.75 -12.18 -4.53
C ASP A 102 -5.13 -13.14 -3.49
N HIS A 103 -5.81 -13.36 -2.37
CA HIS A 103 -5.29 -14.22 -1.31
C HIS A 103 -5.37 -15.71 -1.66
N GLU A 104 -6.39 -16.13 -2.41
CA GLU A 104 -6.60 -17.53 -2.73
C GLU A 104 -5.67 -18.06 -3.83
N GLU A 105 -5.39 -17.22 -4.83
CA GLU A 105 -4.63 -17.62 -6.01
C GLU A 105 -3.17 -17.18 -6.02
N ASP A 106 -2.71 -16.40 -5.04
CA ASP A 106 -1.36 -15.77 -5.03
C ASP A 106 -1.08 -14.97 -6.32
N ILE A 107 -2.13 -14.31 -6.83
CA ILE A 107 -2.09 -13.51 -8.04
C ILE A 107 -2.01 -12.02 -7.69
N TYR A 108 -1.11 -11.35 -8.38
CA TYR A 108 -0.82 -9.93 -8.24
C TYR A 108 -1.28 -9.21 -9.51
N THR A 109 -2.23 -8.30 -9.38
CA THR A 109 -2.71 -7.49 -10.50
C THR A 109 -2.33 -6.03 -10.29
N PHE A 110 -1.53 -5.50 -11.20
CA PHE A 110 -1.06 -4.13 -11.20
C PHE A 110 -1.85 -3.32 -12.21
N TYR A 111 -2.53 -2.29 -11.77
CA TYR A 111 -3.29 -1.37 -12.61
C TYR A 111 -2.52 -0.05 -12.71
N PHE A 112 -2.18 0.35 -13.92
CA PHE A 112 -1.71 1.70 -14.18
C PHE A 112 -2.88 2.68 -14.06
N VAL A 113 -2.75 3.67 -13.19
CA VAL A 113 -3.76 4.68 -12.93
C VAL A 113 -3.28 6.02 -13.47
N PRO A 114 -3.78 6.46 -14.63
CA PRO A 114 -3.21 7.63 -15.32
C PRO A 114 -3.58 8.96 -14.68
N VAL A 115 -4.68 9.00 -13.90
CA VAL A 115 -5.19 10.25 -13.31
C VAL A 115 -5.68 10.04 -11.89
N LEU A 116 -5.49 11.07 -11.06
CA LEU A 116 -5.84 11.06 -9.64
C LEU A 116 -7.32 10.71 -9.35
N PRO A 117 -8.33 11.20 -10.10
CA PRO A 117 -9.72 10.80 -9.89
C PRO A 117 -9.97 9.29 -10.05
N GLU A 118 -9.26 8.61 -10.95
CA GLU A 118 -9.37 7.16 -11.12
C GLU A 118 -8.75 6.40 -9.94
N ALA A 119 -7.66 6.91 -9.36
CA ALA A 119 -7.09 6.35 -8.14
C ALA A 119 -8.07 6.44 -6.97
N ILE A 120 -8.73 7.57 -6.80
CA ILE A 120 -9.75 7.79 -5.78
C ILE A 120 -10.97 6.91 -6.03
N GLY A 121 -11.43 6.79 -7.28
CA GLY A 121 -12.53 5.91 -7.66
C GLY A 121 -12.23 4.42 -7.42
N GLY A 122 -11.02 3.98 -7.75
CA GLY A 122 -10.56 2.61 -7.45
C GLY A 122 -10.50 2.33 -5.94
N LEU A 123 -10.06 3.32 -5.16
CA LEU A 123 -10.11 3.25 -3.71
C LEU A 123 -11.54 3.18 -3.18
N ALA A 124 -12.44 4.01 -3.72
CA ALA A 124 -13.84 4.01 -3.32
C ALA A 124 -14.46 2.61 -3.44
N ASN A 125 -14.27 1.96 -4.58
CA ASN A 125 -14.73 0.59 -4.80
C ASN A 125 -14.12 -0.40 -3.81
N THR A 126 -12.85 -0.22 -3.43
CA THR A 126 -12.17 -1.06 -2.44
C THR A 126 -12.75 -0.86 -1.04
N LEU A 127 -12.98 0.39 -0.66
CA LEU A 127 -13.50 0.74 0.66
C LEU A 127 -15.01 0.49 0.79
N GLU A 128 -15.75 0.38 -0.32
CA GLU A 128 -17.18 0.05 -0.28
C GLU A 128 -17.44 -1.31 0.38
N GLU A 129 -16.45 -2.20 0.30
CA GLU A 129 -16.47 -3.47 1.04
C GLU A 129 -16.42 -3.28 2.56
N LEU A 130 -15.96 -2.15 3.05
CA LEU A 130 -15.95 -1.79 4.47
C LEU A 130 -17.28 -1.18 4.93
N LYS A 131 -18.14 -0.75 4.01
CA LYS A 131 -19.40 -0.08 4.35
C LYS A 131 -20.34 -0.97 5.18
N GLU A 132 -20.29 -2.29 4.94
CA GLU A 132 -21.07 -3.25 5.71
C GLU A 132 -20.49 -3.49 7.12
N ILE A 133 -19.22 -3.16 7.34
CA ILE A 133 -18.49 -3.44 8.56
C ILE A 133 -18.41 -2.20 9.45
N ILE A 134 -18.36 -1.00 8.87
CA ILE A 134 -18.30 0.26 9.60
C ILE A 134 -19.73 0.75 9.87
N PRO A 135 -20.21 0.66 11.12
CA PRO A 135 -21.54 1.11 11.47
C PRO A 135 -21.69 2.63 11.32
N GLU A 136 -22.93 3.10 11.35
CA GLU A 136 -23.21 4.52 11.50
C GLU A 136 -22.63 5.06 12.82
N LYS A 137 -22.21 6.30 12.79
CA LYS A 137 -21.43 6.99 13.82
C LYS A 137 -22.04 6.88 15.22
N GLY A 138 -21.28 6.31 16.12
CA GLY A 138 -21.51 6.51 17.54
C GLY A 138 -21.21 7.97 17.94
N LYS A 139 -21.93 8.50 18.94
CA LYS A 139 -21.66 9.83 19.52
C LYS A 139 -20.36 9.79 20.37
N ALA A 140 -19.22 9.71 19.72
CA ALA A 140 -17.93 9.76 20.39
C ALA A 140 -17.23 11.07 20.05
N GLU A 141 -16.48 11.61 21.01
CA GLU A 141 -15.66 12.79 20.81
C GLU A 141 -14.22 12.39 20.46
N ALA A 142 -13.55 13.22 19.67
CA ALA A 142 -12.14 13.03 19.36
C ALA A 142 -11.30 13.02 20.65
N LYS A 143 -10.33 12.10 20.73
CA LYS A 143 -9.42 11.97 21.87
C LYS A 143 -8.01 12.32 21.44
N LYS A 144 -7.24 12.90 22.36
CA LYS A 144 -5.81 13.17 22.19
C LYS A 144 -5.07 12.53 23.37
N ILE A 145 -4.11 11.68 23.06
CA ILE A 145 -3.26 11.01 24.04
C ILE A 145 -1.81 11.45 23.80
N PRO A 146 -1.14 12.04 24.81
CA PRO A 146 0.27 12.37 24.70
C PRO A 146 1.13 11.10 24.71
N ILE A 147 2.18 11.06 23.93
CA ILE A 147 3.23 10.04 23.99
C ILE A 147 4.13 10.39 25.17
N LEU A 148 4.13 9.54 26.20
CA LEU A 148 4.68 9.88 27.51
C LEU A 148 6.18 9.57 27.69
N SER A 149 6.79 8.74 26.83
CA SER A 149 8.17 8.30 26.99
C SER A 149 8.99 8.36 25.70
N GLU A 150 10.31 8.52 25.85
CA GLU A 150 11.24 8.44 24.72
C GLU A 150 11.18 7.05 24.03
N LYS A 151 10.90 5.98 24.78
CA LYS A 151 10.73 4.64 24.24
C LYS A 151 9.50 4.54 23.32
N GLU A 152 8.38 5.15 23.72
CA GLU A 152 7.16 5.19 22.91
C GLU A 152 7.34 6.00 21.63
N LYS A 153 8.26 6.96 21.61
CA LYS A 153 8.58 7.74 20.39
C LYS A 153 9.21 6.87 19.29
N GLU A 154 9.90 5.80 19.68
CA GLU A 154 10.56 4.87 18.76
C GLU A 154 9.62 3.75 18.27
N LEU A 155 8.46 3.54 18.93
CA LEU A 155 7.50 2.52 18.58
C LEU A 155 6.69 2.92 17.34
N GLU A 156 6.28 1.91 16.58
CA GLU A 156 5.28 2.10 15.54
C GLU A 156 3.91 2.44 16.15
N LEU A 157 3.07 3.15 15.39
CA LEU A 157 1.75 3.57 15.88
C LEU A 157 0.87 2.40 16.35
N THR A 158 0.97 1.25 15.70
CA THR A 158 0.26 0.01 16.07
C THR A 158 0.70 -0.53 17.42
N GLU A 159 1.99 -0.43 17.74
CA GLU A 159 2.55 -0.84 19.04
C GLU A 159 2.12 0.12 20.15
N ILE A 160 2.16 1.42 19.87
CA ILE A 160 1.65 2.45 20.80
C ILE A 160 0.19 2.21 21.13
N ILE A 161 -0.65 1.93 20.14
CA ILE A 161 -2.08 1.66 20.34
C ILE A 161 -2.30 0.42 21.22
N SER A 162 -1.49 -0.61 21.05
CA SER A 162 -1.61 -1.85 21.86
C SER A 162 -1.20 -1.65 23.32
N GLU A 163 -0.35 -0.68 23.63
CA GLU A 163 0.12 -0.37 25.00
C GLU A 163 -0.84 0.57 25.76
N ILE A 164 -1.81 1.20 25.07
CA ILE A 164 -2.79 2.09 25.71
C ILE A 164 -3.84 1.24 26.43
N ASN A 165 -3.65 0.99 27.72
CA ASN A 165 -4.45 0.11 28.58
C ASN A 165 -5.93 0.49 28.74
N ASP A 166 -6.35 1.71 28.39
CA ASP A 166 -7.74 2.17 28.46
C ASP A 166 -8.57 1.84 27.19
N ILE A 167 -7.93 1.18 26.25
CA ILE A 167 -8.50 0.82 24.99
C ILE A 167 -8.61 -0.69 24.94
N ASP A 168 -9.79 -1.23 25.14
CA ASP A 168 -10.12 -2.59 24.72
C ASP A 168 -9.98 -2.64 23.19
N VAL A 169 -8.72 -2.71 22.73
CA VAL A 169 -8.41 -2.98 21.34
C VAL A 169 -8.83 -4.43 21.13
N VAL A 170 -10.03 -4.61 20.60
CA VAL A 170 -10.44 -5.89 20.04
C VAL A 170 -9.62 -6.06 18.76
N ALA A 171 -8.32 -6.27 18.97
CA ALA A 171 -7.34 -6.54 17.91
C ALA A 171 -7.58 -7.91 17.25
N GLU A 172 -8.58 -8.67 17.71
CA GLU A 172 -8.79 -10.03 17.26
C GLU A 172 -9.29 -10.13 15.81
N HIS A 173 -9.77 -9.05 15.17
CA HIS A 173 -10.38 -9.15 13.84
C HIS A 173 -10.02 -8.04 12.86
N PHE A 174 -9.17 -7.09 13.20
CA PHE A 174 -8.71 -6.05 12.29
C PHE A 174 -7.20 -5.97 12.25
N GLU A 175 -6.61 -6.50 11.19
CA GLU A 175 -5.33 -5.95 10.74
C GLU A 175 -5.58 -4.47 10.44
N PRO A 176 -4.81 -3.57 11.06
CA PRO A 176 -5.03 -2.15 10.86
C PRO A 176 -4.99 -1.83 9.37
N ILE A 177 -5.93 -1.01 8.88
CA ILE A 177 -5.81 -0.42 7.57
C ILE A 177 -4.62 0.53 7.65
N VAL A 178 -3.45 -0.02 7.42
CA VAL A 178 -2.20 0.71 7.56
C VAL A 178 -2.06 1.63 6.38
N VAL A 179 -2.26 2.91 6.62
CA VAL A 179 -1.90 3.95 5.66
C VAL A 179 -0.45 4.31 5.91
N ASN A 180 0.44 3.55 5.31
CA ASN A 180 1.87 3.81 5.40
C ASN A 180 2.26 4.89 4.38
N SER A 181 2.79 5.99 4.85
CA SER A 181 3.50 6.94 4.00
C SER A 181 4.99 6.69 4.15
N ASP A 182 5.50 5.77 3.35
CA ASP A 182 6.93 5.65 3.17
C ASP A 182 7.41 6.85 2.33
N ILE A 183 7.68 7.95 3.00
CA ILE A 183 8.34 9.10 2.38
C ILE A 183 9.83 8.94 2.70
N PHE A 184 10.63 8.65 1.66
CA PHE A 184 12.10 8.58 1.73
C PHE A 184 12.70 7.38 2.49
N GLY A 185 12.14 6.19 2.35
CA GLY A 185 12.71 4.96 2.88
C GLY A 185 12.58 4.83 4.41
N LYS A 186 11.71 5.60 5.03
CA LYS A 186 11.27 5.42 6.40
C LYS A 186 9.91 4.75 6.42
N HIS A 187 9.86 3.54 6.91
CA HIS A 187 8.62 2.84 7.22
C HIS A 187 7.99 3.49 8.44
N ASP A 188 7.24 4.56 8.24
CA ASP A 188 6.55 5.24 9.32
C ASP A 188 5.04 5.13 9.10
N VAL A 189 4.41 4.24 9.87
CA VAL A 189 2.95 4.14 9.92
C VAL A 189 2.44 5.33 10.71
N GLN A 190 1.89 6.32 10.01
CA GLN A 190 1.40 7.54 10.63
C GLN A 190 -0.11 7.52 10.92
N ASN A 191 -0.85 6.61 10.26
CA ASN A 191 -2.30 6.57 10.39
C ASN A 191 -2.80 5.11 10.34
N VAL A 192 -3.74 4.79 11.20
CA VAL A 192 -4.35 3.46 11.31
C VAL A 192 -5.84 3.63 11.57
N VAL A 193 -6.67 2.74 11.05
CA VAL A 193 -8.08 2.61 11.45
C VAL A 193 -8.20 1.46 12.43
N VAL A 194 -8.76 1.72 13.61
CA VAL A 194 -8.98 0.70 14.64
C VAL A 194 -10.44 0.69 15.05
N LYS A 195 -10.95 -0.48 15.43
CA LYS A 195 -12.26 -0.63 16.06
C LYS A 195 -12.09 -0.67 17.58
N MET A 196 -12.79 0.21 18.30
CA MET A 196 -12.82 0.23 19.76
C MET A 196 -14.26 0.43 20.21
N GLN A 197 -14.79 -0.46 21.07
CA GLN A 197 -16.15 -0.34 21.63
C GLN A 197 -17.22 -0.08 20.55
N GLU A 198 -17.21 -0.87 19.48
CA GLU A 198 -18.14 -0.75 18.34
C GLU A 198 -18.02 0.55 17.52
N ILE A 199 -16.99 1.38 17.77
CA ILE A 199 -16.72 2.61 17.04
C ILE A 199 -15.43 2.43 16.25
N PHE A 200 -15.43 2.91 15.01
CA PHE A 200 -14.21 2.98 14.20
C PHE A 200 -13.52 4.32 14.42
N TRP A 201 -12.21 4.24 14.61
CA TRP A 201 -11.38 5.39 14.90
C TRP A 201 -10.30 5.51 13.84
N TRP A 202 -10.17 6.68 13.25
CA TRP A 202 -8.97 7.08 12.53
C TRP A 202 -7.96 7.53 13.57
N VAL A 203 -6.84 6.84 13.65
CA VAL A 203 -5.77 7.13 14.59
C VAL A 203 -4.60 7.70 13.82
N GLU A 204 -4.12 8.84 14.26
CA GLU A 204 -3.05 9.57 13.61
C GLU A 204 -2.00 9.99 14.63
N ARG A 205 -0.73 9.75 14.32
CA ARG A 205 0.39 10.28 15.09
C ARG A 205 0.80 11.63 14.50
N LYS A 206 0.84 12.66 15.35
CA LYS A 206 1.35 13.99 15.03
C LYS A 206 2.26 14.47 16.15
N ASP A 207 3.52 14.69 15.83
CA ASP A 207 4.55 15.07 16.80
C ASP A 207 4.60 14.07 17.97
N GLU A 208 4.41 14.55 19.18
CA GLU A 208 4.41 13.76 20.42
C GLU A 208 3.00 13.38 20.89
N ASN A 209 2.03 13.34 19.99
CA ASN A 209 0.66 13.01 20.35
C ASN A 209 0.04 12.00 19.39
N VAL A 210 -0.85 11.17 19.93
CA VAL A 210 -1.73 10.29 19.18
C VAL A 210 -3.15 10.84 19.24
N PHE A 211 -3.75 11.04 18.09
CA PHE A 211 -5.10 11.57 17.96
C PHE A 211 -6.03 10.47 17.48
N PHE A 212 -7.18 10.37 18.11
CA PHE A 212 -8.24 9.44 17.77
C PHE A 212 -9.45 10.23 17.30
N TYR A 213 -9.85 10.00 16.07
CA TYR A 213 -11.04 10.61 15.47
C TYR A 213 -12.07 9.52 15.20
N PRO A 214 -13.27 9.57 15.80
CA PRO A 214 -14.34 8.64 15.47
C PRO A 214 -14.72 8.88 14.00
N VAL A 215 -14.80 7.81 13.22
CA VAL A 215 -15.04 7.93 11.78
C VAL A 215 -16.22 7.09 11.32
N GLU A 216 -17.01 7.68 10.44
CA GLU A 216 -17.97 6.99 9.59
C GLU A 216 -17.30 6.57 8.27
N PHE A 217 -17.99 5.71 7.53
CA PHE A 217 -17.49 5.25 6.24
C PHE A 217 -17.12 6.41 5.30
N TYR A 218 -17.97 7.42 5.18
CA TYR A 218 -17.71 8.57 4.30
C TYR A 218 -16.55 9.45 4.77
N GLU A 219 -16.39 9.60 6.08
CA GLU A 219 -15.24 10.31 6.65
C GLU A 219 -13.93 9.55 6.40
N LEU A 220 -13.95 8.21 6.53
CA LEU A 220 -12.81 7.36 6.17
C LEU A 220 -12.44 7.52 4.70
N MET A 221 -13.44 7.52 3.82
CA MET A 221 -13.26 7.79 2.40
C MET A 221 -12.59 9.14 2.14
N GLU A 222 -13.08 10.19 2.80
CA GLU A 222 -12.54 11.54 2.67
C GLU A 222 -11.10 11.64 3.16
N PHE A 223 -10.79 11.09 4.34
CA PHE A 223 -9.42 11.04 4.87
C PHE A 223 -8.47 10.30 3.94
N THR A 224 -8.89 9.15 3.44
CA THR A 224 -8.06 8.35 2.54
C THR A 224 -7.86 9.05 1.19
N ALA A 225 -8.90 9.67 0.64
CA ALA A 225 -8.78 10.47 -0.58
C ALA A 225 -7.81 11.67 -0.40
N LYS A 226 -7.93 12.40 0.71
CA LYS A 226 -6.98 13.47 1.07
C LYS A 226 -5.54 12.95 1.17
N LYS A 227 -5.36 11.75 1.72
CA LYS A 227 -4.02 11.12 1.81
C LYS A 227 -3.45 10.81 0.44
N ILE A 228 -4.25 10.24 -0.48
CA ILE A 228 -3.83 9.99 -1.87
C ILE A 228 -3.36 11.30 -2.53
N VAL A 229 -4.15 12.37 -2.42
CA VAL A 229 -3.79 13.67 -3.00
C VAL A 229 -2.46 14.18 -2.45
N ARG A 230 -2.25 14.09 -1.13
CA ARG A 230 -1.00 14.51 -0.48
C ARG A 230 0.20 13.68 -0.92
N MET A 231 0.05 12.35 -0.97
CA MET A 231 1.13 11.44 -1.36
C MET A 231 1.51 11.63 -2.84
N HIS A 232 0.54 11.77 -3.71
CA HIS A 232 0.78 12.06 -5.13
C HIS A 232 1.48 13.41 -5.32
N GLY A 233 1.02 14.46 -4.63
CA GLY A 233 1.66 15.77 -4.66
C GLY A 233 3.11 15.75 -4.13
N ALA A 234 3.38 14.99 -3.08
CA ALA A 234 4.72 14.81 -2.53
C ALA A 234 5.65 14.07 -3.52
N SER A 235 5.15 13.04 -4.19
CA SER A 235 5.89 12.29 -5.21
C SER A 235 6.31 13.19 -6.39
N ILE A 236 5.39 14.01 -6.90
CA ILE A 236 5.69 14.99 -7.97
C ILE A 236 6.72 16.03 -7.52
N ALA A 237 6.59 16.52 -6.28
CA ALA A 237 7.53 17.51 -5.73
C ALA A 237 8.94 16.93 -5.56
N PHE A 238 9.07 15.66 -5.24
CA PHE A 238 10.34 14.96 -5.14
C PHE A 238 11.06 14.91 -6.47
N LYS A 239 10.36 14.53 -7.55
CA LYS A 239 10.90 14.52 -8.91
C LYS A 239 11.49 15.89 -9.30
N ARG A 240 10.77 16.97 -8.99
CA ARG A 240 11.23 18.32 -9.32
C ARG A 240 12.50 18.73 -8.60
N LYS A 241 12.69 18.28 -7.35
CA LYS A 241 13.92 18.52 -6.60
C LYS A 241 15.12 17.73 -7.14
N GLY A 242 14.90 16.48 -7.55
CA GLY A 242 15.95 15.63 -8.14
C GLY A 242 16.43 16.07 -9.52
N MET A 243 15.68 16.90 -10.24
CA MET A 243 16.10 17.49 -11.52
C MET A 243 17.01 18.71 -11.38
N ASN A 244 17.19 19.22 -10.18
CA ASN A 244 18.01 20.42 -9.89
C ASN A 244 19.35 20.09 -9.22
N VAL A 245 19.82 18.81 -9.33
CA VAL A 245 21.13 18.37 -8.82
C VAL A 245 22.05 17.97 -9.99
#